data_993b16c589464b08479d411ee0770efd
#
_entry.id   993b16c589464b08479d411ee0770efd
#
_cell.length_a   1.000
_cell.length_b   1.000
_cell.length_c   1.000
_cell.angle_alpha   90.00
_cell.angle_beta   90.00
_cell.angle_gamma   90.00
#
_symmetry.space_group_name_H-M   'P 1'
#
loop_
_entity.id
_entity.type
_entity.pdbx_description
1 polymer ?
#
loop_
_entity_poly.entity_id
_entity_poly.type
_entity_poly.pdbx_seq_one_letter_code
_entity_poly.pdbx_strand_id
1 'polypeptide(L)'
;MSVGALATLRRALRPAGAEYKIYKNTLVRLAAHAEGIEGLDALLRGPTAIAFISGDAAAAAKALRDIARTNPLLVLKGGLLGGNVLSGADVQALADLPPRDVLLARLAGAFQAPIAQFAGLLQALSRNFAYGLKALIDSKGGAATSETSAEETS
;
A
#
# COMPACT_ATOMS: atom_id res chain seq x y z
N MET A 1 9.24 28.75 -3.22
CA MET A 1 9.69 28.07 -1.99
C MET A 1 10.93 28.77 -1.44
N SER A 2 11.08 28.86 -0.11
CA SER A 2 12.29 29.39 0.52
C SER A 2 13.43 28.36 0.46
N VAL A 3 14.67 28.84 0.59
CA VAL A 3 15.87 27.97 0.61
C VAL A 3 15.80 26.96 1.77
N GLY A 4 15.26 27.37 2.93
CA GLY A 4 15.06 26.48 4.07
C GLY A 4 14.06 25.35 3.78
N ALA A 5 12.96 25.64 3.10
CA ALA A 5 11.99 24.61 2.69
C ALA A 5 12.58 23.60 1.70
N LEU A 6 13.44 24.03 0.79
CA LEU A 6 14.17 23.14 -0.12
C LEU A 6 15.19 22.25 0.62
N ALA A 7 15.84 22.78 1.65
CA ALA A 7 16.76 21.98 2.48
C ALA A 7 16.00 20.90 3.28
N THR A 8 14.83 21.24 3.82
CA THR A 8 13.96 20.28 4.52
C THR A 8 13.46 19.19 3.57
N LEU A 9 13.04 19.56 2.35
CA LEU A 9 12.61 18.62 1.32
C LEU A 9 13.73 17.64 0.94
N ARG A 10 14.96 18.13 0.70
CA ARG A 10 16.10 17.25 0.42
C ARG A 10 16.40 16.28 1.56
N ARG A 11 16.32 16.76 2.81
CA ARG A 11 16.54 15.92 4.00
C ARG A 11 15.49 14.83 4.14
N ALA A 12 14.23 15.12 3.83
CA ALA A 12 13.13 14.16 3.90
C ALA A 12 13.15 13.13 2.75
N LEU A 13 13.70 13.49 1.58
CA LEU A 13 13.80 12.58 0.44
C LEU A 13 15.00 11.63 0.50
N ARG A 14 16.05 12.00 1.23
CA ARG A 14 17.26 11.18 1.36
C ARG A 14 17.02 9.75 1.85
N PRO A 15 16.23 9.52 2.94
CA PRO A 15 15.96 8.18 3.44
C PRO A 15 15.14 7.32 2.44
N ALA A 16 14.37 7.95 1.55
CA ALA A 16 13.65 7.27 0.47
C ALA A 16 14.51 7.00 -0.77
N GLY A 17 15.82 7.28 -0.72
CA GLY A 17 16.72 7.11 -1.87
C GLY A 17 16.42 8.05 -3.03
N ALA A 18 15.82 9.23 -2.74
CA ALA A 18 15.47 10.19 -3.76
C ALA A 18 16.39 11.42 -3.72
N GLU A 19 16.89 11.81 -4.89
CA GLU A 19 17.75 12.97 -5.08
C GLU A 19 16.95 14.08 -5.78
N TYR A 20 16.82 15.23 -5.12
CA TYR A 20 16.08 16.39 -5.64
C TYR A 20 17.04 17.41 -6.27
N LYS A 21 16.84 17.68 -7.57
CA LYS A 21 17.64 18.64 -8.35
C LYS A 21 16.75 19.56 -9.19
N ILE A 22 17.23 20.77 -9.40
CA ILE A 22 16.59 21.77 -10.24
C ILE A 22 17.37 21.85 -11.55
N TYR A 23 16.71 21.61 -12.66
CA TYR A 23 17.30 21.68 -13.99
C TYR A 23 16.55 22.65 -14.89
N LYS A 24 17.20 23.07 -15.95
CA LYS A 24 16.56 23.88 -16.99
C LYS A 24 15.66 23.00 -17.85
N ASN A 25 14.39 23.37 -18.01
CA ASN A 25 13.39 22.56 -18.73
C ASN A 25 13.82 22.18 -20.16
N THR A 26 14.53 23.08 -20.86
CA THR A 26 15.03 22.80 -22.22
C THR A 26 16.05 21.68 -22.26
N LEU A 27 16.92 21.57 -21.24
CA LEU A 27 17.90 20.48 -21.16
C LEU A 27 17.22 19.14 -20.82
N VAL A 28 16.21 19.19 -19.95
CA VAL A 28 15.42 18.00 -19.58
C VAL A 28 14.65 17.46 -20.79
N ARG A 29 14.06 18.34 -21.60
CA ARG A 29 13.39 17.94 -22.86
C ARG A 29 14.36 17.28 -23.82
N LEU A 30 15.52 17.89 -24.04
CA LEU A 30 16.52 17.34 -24.95
C LEU A 30 16.97 15.94 -24.49
N ALA A 31 17.22 15.77 -23.20
CA ALA A 31 17.58 14.47 -22.64
C ALA A 31 16.43 13.44 -22.74
N ALA A 32 15.18 13.84 -22.48
CA ALA A 32 14.03 12.96 -22.63
C ALA A 32 13.80 12.48 -24.06
N HIS A 33 13.96 13.38 -25.04
CA HIS A 33 13.89 13.01 -26.47
C HIS A 33 15.03 12.08 -26.88
N ALA A 34 16.24 12.28 -26.36
CA ALA A 34 17.38 11.40 -26.62
C ALA A 34 17.17 9.96 -26.08
N GLU A 35 16.43 9.83 -24.96
CA GLU A 35 16.06 8.54 -24.37
C GLU A 35 14.72 7.97 -24.90
N GLY A 36 14.10 8.65 -25.88
CA GLY A 36 12.84 8.21 -26.47
C GLY A 36 11.61 8.32 -25.56
N ILE A 37 11.68 9.17 -24.53
CA ILE A 37 10.58 9.38 -23.58
C ILE A 37 9.69 10.50 -24.11
N GLU A 38 8.51 10.15 -24.61
CA GLU A 38 7.51 11.09 -25.10
C GLU A 38 6.50 11.47 -24.00
N GLY A 39 5.88 12.66 -24.11
CA GLY A 39 4.82 13.10 -23.19
C GLY A 39 5.27 13.91 -21.97
N LEU A 40 6.58 14.02 -21.71
CA LEU A 40 7.12 14.86 -20.61
C LEU A 40 6.98 16.36 -20.89
N ASP A 41 6.82 16.77 -22.14
CA ASP A 41 6.75 18.17 -22.55
C ASP A 41 5.61 18.95 -21.89
N ALA A 42 4.48 18.29 -21.67
CA ALA A 42 3.32 18.87 -20.99
C ALA A 42 3.60 19.19 -19.51
N LEU A 43 4.42 18.38 -18.85
CA LEU A 43 4.78 18.53 -17.44
C LEU A 43 5.90 19.57 -17.22
N LEU A 44 6.74 19.81 -18.24
CA LEU A 44 7.90 20.71 -18.19
C LEU A 44 7.54 22.16 -18.53
N ARG A 45 6.42 22.68 -17.99
CA ARG A 45 6.00 24.06 -18.13
C ARG A 45 6.22 24.84 -16.84
N GLY A 46 6.82 26.05 -16.91
CA GLY A 46 7.09 26.89 -15.74
C GLY A 46 8.23 26.37 -14.85
N PRO A 47 8.35 26.86 -13.61
CA PRO A 47 9.39 26.43 -12.68
C PRO A 47 9.21 24.95 -12.34
N THR A 48 10.22 24.14 -12.64
CA THR A 48 10.17 22.69 -12.46
C THR A 48 11.45 22.21 -11.80
N ALA A 49 11.29 21.24 -10.90
CA ALA A 49 12.38 20.51 -10.30
C ALA A 49 12.12 19.01 -10.45
N ILE A 50 13.16 18.22 -10.48
CA ILE A 50 13.10 16.78 -10.70
C ILE A 50 13.63 16.07 -9.48
N ALA A 51 12.90 15.06 -9.02
CA ALA A 51 13.35 14.12 -8.02
C ALA A 51 13.70 12.80 -8.71
N PHE A 52 14.95 12.40 -8.66
CA PHE A 52 15.42 11.09 -9.13
C PHE A 52 15.29 10.10 -7.98
N ILE A 53 14.58 9.02 -8.21
CA ILE A 53 14.29 7.99 -7.20
C ILE A 53 15.03 6.74 -7.61
N SER A 54 16.04 6.36 -6.84
CA SER A 54 16.81 5.11 -7.03
C SER A 54 16.32 3.97 -6.13
N GLY A 55 15.44 4.31 -5.16
CA GLY A 55 14.88 3.37 -4.19
C GLY A 55 13.42 3.04 -4.43
N ASP A 56 12.62 3.01 -3.35
CA ASP A 56 11.19 2.73 -3.40
C ASP A 56 10.41 3.97 -3.86
N ALA A 57 9.78 3.85 -5.03
CA ALA A 57 8.96 4.91 -5.63
C ALA A 57 7.75 5.27 -4.76
N ALA A 58 7.13 4.31 -4.07
CA ALA A 58 5.98 4.55 -3.21
C ALA A 58 6.38 5.35 -1.95
N ALA A 59 7.50 4.99 -1.32
CA ALA A 59 8.03 5.73 -0.17
C ALA A 59 8.40 7.18 -0.53
N ALA A 60 9.03 7.38 -1.69
CA ALA A 60 9.38 8.71 -2.18
C ALA A 60 8.14 9.54 -2.54
N ALA A 61 7.14 8.95 -3.20
CA ALA A 61 5.87 9.62 -3.52
C ALA A 61 5.13 10.03 -2.24
N LYS A 62 5.11 9.17 -1.21
CA LYS A 62 4.53 9.48 0.10
C LYS A 62 5.23 10.66 0.76
N ALA A 63 6.56 10.66 0.80
CA ALA A 63 7.34 11.77 1.36
C ALA A 63 7.08 13.09 0.61
N LEU A 64 6.99 13.05 -0.73
CA LEU A 64 6.65 14.22 -1.56
C LEU A 64 5.24 14.73 -1.27
N ARG A 65 4.25 13.85 -1.13
CA ARG A 65 2.88 14.21 -0.78
C ARG A 65 2.78 14.85 0.60
N ASP A 66 3.45 14.29 1.60
CA ASP A 66 3.43 14.80 2.97
C ASP A 66 4.04 16.20 3.03
N ILE A 67 5.10 16.46 2.27
CA ILE A 67 5.70 17.79 2.16
C ILE A 67 4.80 18.74 1.35
N ALA A 68 4.14 18.28 0.30
CA ALA A 68 3.20 19.08 -0.48
C ALA A 68 2.00 19.52 0.37
N ARG A 69 1.54 18.70 1.32
CA ARG A 69 0.49 19.10 2.28
C ARG A 69 0.96 20.20 3.23
N THR A 70 2.22 20.18 3.63
CA THR A 70 2.80 21.21 4.50
C THR A 70 3.15 22.50 3.74
N ASN A 71 3.47 22.38 2.44
CA ASN A 71 3.89 23.50 1.60
C ASN A 71 3.00 23.63 0.37
N PRO A 72 1.97 24.48 0.36
CA PRO A 72 1.03 24.63 -0.75
C PRO A 72 1.68 25.15 -2.05
N LEU A 73 2.90 25.67 -1.96
CA LEU A 73 3.69 26.10 -3.12
C LEU A 73 4.31 24.94 -3.90
N LEU A 74 4.32 23.72 -3.34
CA LEU A 74 4.81 22.51 -4.00
C LEU A 74 3.66 21.79 -4.69
N VAL A 75 3.60 21.88 -5.99
CA VAL A 75 2.61 21.18 -6.82
C VAL A 75 3.28 20.00 -7.50
N LEU A 76 2.77 18.79 -7.25
CA LEU A 76 3.19 17.57 -7.95
C LEU A 76 2.56 17.57 -9.33
N LYS A 77 3.36 17.80 -10.37
CA LYS A 77 2.89 17.87 -11.77
C LYS A 77 2.68 16.49 -12.38
N GLY A 78 3.52 15.55 -12.03
CA GLY A 78 3.53 14.19 -12.54
C GLY A 78 4.86 13.51 -12.30
N GLY A 79 5.07 12.36 -12.92
CA GLY A 79 6.29 11.56 -12.80
C GLY A 79 6.52 10.65 -13.99
N LEU A 80 7.65 9.96 -13.99
CA LEU A 80 8.00 8.92 -14.93
C LEU A 80 8.32 7.64 -14.15
N LEU A 81 7.66 6.55 -14.47
CA LEU A 81 7.91 5.25 -13.85
C LEU A 81 7.96 4.16 -14.93
N GLY A 82 9.13 3.50 -15.07
CA GLY A 82 9.30 2.42 -16.04
C GLY A 82 9.01 2.81 -17.50
N GLY A 83 9.30 4.05 -17.89
CA GLY A 83 9.02 4.55 -19.25
C GLY A 83 7.62 5.14 -19.44
N ASN A 84 6.71 4.96 -18.47
CA ASN A 84 5.35 5.51 -18.54
C ASN A 84 5.26 6.86 -17.82
N VAL A 85 4.63 7.84 -18.47
CA VAL A 85 4.37 9.14 -17.89
C VAL A 85 3.13 9.07 -16.99
N LEU A 86 3.30 9.41 -15.72
CA LEU A 86 2.26 9.47 -14.72
C LEU A 86 1.74 10.89 -14.56
N SER A 87 0.43 11.05 -14.44
CA SER A 87 -0.19 12.32 -14.09
C SER A 87 0.01 12.66 -12.60
N GLY A 88 -0.29 13.90 -12.21
CA GLY A 88 -0.24 14.28 -10.79
C GLY A 88 -1.18 13.44 -9.89
N ALA A 89 -2.32 12.99 -10.42
CA ALA A 89 -3.25 12.12 -9.73
C ALA A 89 -2.67 10.71 -9.53
N ASP A 90 -1.99 10.16 -10.54
CA ASP A 90 -1.36 8.84 -10.47
C ASP A 90 -0.20 8.82 -9.47
N VAL A 91 0.57 9.92 -9.38
CA VAL A 91 1.62 10.07 -8.34
C VAL A 91 1.02 10.11 -6.94
N GLN A 92 -0.17 10.71 -6.78
CA GLN A 92 -0.88 10.68 -5.50
C GLN A 92 -1.39 9.26 -5.16
N ALA A 93 -1.95 8.56 -6.13
CA ALA A 93 -2.36 7.16 -5.97
C ALA A 93 -1.17 6.25 -5.62
N LEU A 94 0.00 6.49 -6.25
CA LEU A 94 1.24 5.79 -5.93
C LEU A 94 1.67 6.01 -4.47
N ALA A 95 1.46 7.21 -3.93
CA ALA A 95 1.76 7.54 -2.53
C ALA A 95 0.83 6.83 -1.52
N ASP A 96 -0.33 6.34 -1.94
CA ASP A 96 -1.26 5.56 -1.11
C ASP A 96 -0.91 4.06 -1.10
N LEU A 97 -0.04 3.61 -1.99
CA LEU A 97 0.41 2.22 -2.02
C LEU A 97 1.31 1.90 -0.82
N PRO A 98 1.15 0.71 -0.22
CA PRO A 98 2.09 0.23 0.79
C PRO A 98 3.47 -0.07 0.18
N PRO A 99 4.52 -0.18 1.01
CA PRO A 99 5.86 -0.57 0.57
C PRO A 99 5.87 -1.87 -0.25
N ARG A 100 6.87 -2.00 -1.11
CA ARG A 100 7.01 -3.13 -2.05
C ARG A 100 6.91 -4.50 -1.36
N ASP A 101 7.54 -4.66 -0.19
CA ASP A 101 7.53 -5.92 0.57
C ASP A 101 6.12 -6.31 1.02
N VAL A 102 5.31 -5.32 1.42
CA VAL A 102 3.91 -5.55 1.81
C VAL A 102 3.05 -5.93 0.59
N LEU A 103 3.32 -5.34 -0.57
CA LEU A 103 2.63 -5.71 -1.82
C LEU A 103 2.96 -7.14 -2.24
N LEU A 104 4.23 -7.54 -2.14
CA LEU A 104 4.66 -8.91 -2.42
C LEU A 104 4.04 -9.91 -1.43
N ALA A 105 3.99 -9.55 -0.14
CA ALA A 105 3.34 -10.38 0.87
C ALA A 105 1.83 -10.55 0.61
N ARG A 106 1.13 -9.47 0.21
CA ARG A 106 -0.28 -9.54 -0.19
C ARG A 106 -0.49 -10.41 -1.43
N LEU A 107 0.39 -10.30 -2.42
CA LEU A 107 0.35 -11.12 -3.62
C LEU A 107 0.52 -12.61 -3.28
N ALA A 108 1.53 -12.94 -2.46
CA ALA A 108 1.76 -14.30 -1.99
C ALA A 108 0.55 -14.84 -1.20
N GLY A 109 -0.03 -14.02 -0.31
CA GLY A 109 -1.24 -14.35 0.43
C GLY A 109 -2.45 -14.58 -0.47
N ALA A 110 -2.61 -13.79 -1.53
CA ALA A 110 -3.69 -13.97 -2.50
C ALA A 110 -3.58 -15.30 -3.27
N PHE A 111 -2.38 -15.76 -3.59
CA PHE A 111 -2.17 -17.08 -4.19
C PHE A 111 -2.41 -18.24 -3.21
N GLN A 112 -2.10 -18.02 -1.93
CA GLN A 112 -2.30 -19.05 -0.89
C GLN A 112 -3.76 -19.13 -0.43
N ALA A 113 -4.51 -18.03 -0.50
CA ALA A 113 -5.88 -17.94 0.02
C ALA A 113 -6.83 -19.02 -0.51
N PRO A 114 -6.89 -19.36 -1.82
CA PRO A 114 -7.79 -20.40 -2.34
C PRO A 114 -7.47 -21.78 -1.76
N ILE A 115 -6.19 -22.10 -1.60
CA ILE A 115 -5.73 -23.38 -1.05
C ILE A 115 -6.11 -23.49 0.43
N ALA A 116 -5.86 -22.43 1.19
CA ALA A 116 -6.20 -22.36 2.60
C ALA A 116 -7.73 -22.42 2.83
N GLN A 117 -8.51 -21.75 1.99
CA GLN A 117 -9.97 -21.81 2.04
C GLN A 117 -10.49 -23.23 1.74
N PHE A 118 -9.95 -23.88 0.72
CA PHE A 118 -10.32 -25.25 0.37
C PHE A 118 -10.00 -26.24 1.51
N ALA A 119 -8.81 -26.15 2.10
CA ALA A 119 -8.44 -26.95 3.26
C ALA A 119 -9.36 -26.68 4.46
N GLY A 120 -9.72 -25.42 4.70
CA GLY A 120 -10.68 -25.01 5.73
C GLY A 120 -12.07 -25.58 5.53
N LEU A 121 -12.56 -25.61 4.28
CA LEU A 121 -13.86 -26.20 3.94
C LEU A 121 -13.88 -27.73 4.18
N LEU A 122 -12.80 -28.43 3.83
CA LEU A 122 -12.69 -29.87 4.11
C LEU A 122 -12.71 -30.17 5.61
N GLN A 123 -12.05 -29.32 6.41
CA GLN A 123 -12.06 -29.45 7.87
C GLN A 123 -13.38 -29.00 8.52
N ALA A 124 -14.13 -28.13 7.86
CA ALA A 124 -15.39 -27.59 8.40
C ALA A 124 -16.41 -28.71 8.64
N LEU A 125 -16.47 -29.72 7.76
CA LEU A 125 -17.43 -30.82 7.86
C LEU A 125 -17.21 -31.62 9.16
N SER A 126 -15.98 -32.05 9.43
CA SER A 126 -15.63 -32.79 10.63
C SER A 126 -15.74 -31.93 11.91
N ARG A 127 -15.40 -30.65 11.82
CA ARG A 127 -15.53 -29.70 12.93
C ARG A 127 -17.00 -29.45 13.30
N ASN A 128 -17.86 -29.22 12.31
CA ASN A 128 -19.28 -28.99 12.54
C ASN A 128 -19.97 -30.24 13.12
N PHE A 129 -19.56 -31.43 12.69
CA PHE A 129 -20.03 -32.68 13.27
C PHE A 129 -19.60 -32.82 14.74
N ALA A 130 -18.35 -32.51 15.07
CA ALA A 130 -17.86 -32.51 16.45
C ALA A 130 -18.59 -31.50 17.35
N TYR A 131 -18.88 -30.30 16.85
CA TYR A 131 -19.68 -29.30 17.56
C TYR A 131 -21.13 -29.76 17.76
N GLY A 132 -21.74 -30.41 16.75
CA GLY A 132 -23.08 -31.00 16.88
C GLY A 132 -23.15 -32.11 17.95
N LEU A 133 -22.14 -33.00 17.98
CA LEU A 133 -22.05 -34.03 19.02
C LEU A 133 -21.86 -33.39 20.41
N LYS A 134 -21.00 -32.40 20.53
CA LYS A 134 -20.80 -31.70 21.79
C LYS A 134 -22.10 -31.03 22.28
N ALA A 135 -22.82 -30.34 21.41
CA ALA A 135 -24.09 -29.71 21.73
C ALA A 135 -25.16 -30.76 22.18
N LEU A 136 -25.17 -31.95 21.55
CA LEU A 136 -26.03 -33.06 21.98
C LEU A 136 -25.65 -33.60 23.36
N ILE A 137 -24.38 -33.72 23.66
CA ILE A 137 -23.90 -34.16 24.97
C ILE A 137 -24.27 -33.12 26.04
N ASP A 138 -24.03 -31.84 25.77
CA ASP A 138 -24.37 -30.73 26.65
C ASP A 138 -25.90 -30.67 26.93
N SER A 139 -26.73 -30.92 25.92
CA SER A 139 -28.18 -30.95 26.07
C SER A 139 -28.69 -32.15 26.84
N LYS A 140 -28.07 -33.33 26.63
CA LYS A 140 -28.43 -34.57 27.38
C LYS A 140 -27.81 -34.59 28.81
N GLY A 141 -26.59 -34.07 28.96
CA GLY A 141 -25.95 -33.92 30.27
C GLY A 141 -26.68 -32.96 31.21
N GLY A 142 -27.26 -31.89 30.66
CA GLY A 142 -28.14 -30.97 31.40
C GLY A 142 -29.49 -31.57 31.78
N ALA A 143 -30.02 -32.53 30.97
CA ALA A 143 -31.26 -33.25 31.32
C ALA A 143 -31.03 -34.31 32.42
N ALA A 144 -29.88 -35.00 32.41
CA ALA A 144 -29.56 -35.99 33.42
C ALA A 144 -29.35 -35.39 34.82
N THR A 145 -28.86 -34.16 34.93
CA THR A 145 -28.71 -33.44 36.21
C THR A 145 -30.04 -32.94 36.77
N SER A 146 -31.04 -32.70 35.92
CA SER A 146 -32.39 -32.27 36.38
C SER A 146 -33.28 -33.45 36.85
N GLU A 147 -33.05 -34.68 36.34
CA GLU A 147 -33.77 -35.85 36.79
C GLU A 147 -33.26 -36.41 38.14
N THR A 148 -31.93 -36.32 38.42
CA THR A 148 -31.36 -36.77 39.66
C THR A 148 -31.69 -35.85 40.85
N SER A 149 -31.99 -34.58 40.60
CA SER A 149 -32.41 -33.64 41.67
C SER A 149 -33.92 -33.71 41.99
N ALA A 150 -34.71 -34.41 41.20
CA ALA A 150 -36.15 -34.58 41.43
C ALA A 150 -36.48 -35.85 42.25
N GLU A 151 -35.54 -36.84 42.29
CA GLU A 151 -35.71 -38.11 43.04
C GLU A 151 -35.24 -38.02 44.52
N GLU A 152 -34.45 -37.02 44.90
CA GLU A 152 -33.95 -36.84 46.27
C GLU A 152 -34.88 -36.02 47.19
N THR A 153 -36.05 -35.57 46.70
CA THR A 153 -37.01 -34.74 47.46
C THR A 153 -38.41 -35.37 47.56
N SER A 154 -38.52 -36.73 47.54
CA SER A 154 -39.80 -37.40 47.81
C SER A 154 -39.66 -38.32 49.02
#